data_28669ae2379bb72c07dd7df8999e0c59
#
_entry.id   28669ae2379bb72c07dd7df8999e0c59
#
_cell.length_a   1.000
_cell.length_b   1.000
_cell.length_c   1.000
_cell.angle_alpha   90.00
_cell.angle_beta   90.00
_cell.angle_gamma   90.00
#
_symmetry.space_group_name_H-M   'P 1'
#
loop_
_entity.id
_entity.type
_entity.pdbx_description
1 polymer ?
#
loop_
_entity_poly.entity_id
_entity_poly.type
_entity_poly.pdbx_seq_one_letter_code
_entity_poly.pdbx_strand_id
1 'polypeptide(L)'
;MTVHFIGAGPGAADLITLRGKKLLEQCPVCLYAGSIIPKDILKFCSFDTQLIDSAPLNLDQIEDEFVKANQAGKDVARLHSGDLSVYSAVAEQIRRLEKHAIPYTLTPGVPAFAAAAAIIKKELTIPTIAQSIVLTRISGRASVMPEKEKLETYAQTGTTLIIHLAIHRIEEIVQRLVPFYGENCPIVIAAHVSWPNEKIIQGTLATILKKINANPIQRTALIMVGPAMGSKNHMESALYNVNYQRRFKNQ
;
A
#
# COMPACT_ATOMS: atom_id res chain seq x y z
N MET A 1 -2.65 17.14 23.95
CA MET A 1 -2.31 15.81 23.37
C MET A 1 -2.66 15.79 21.89
N THR A 2 -1.90 15.11 21.07
CA THR A 2 -2.11 14.98 19.62
C THR A 2 -2.01 13.51 19.20
N VAL A 3 -2.88 13.06 18.30
CA VAL A 3 -2.75 11.75 17.64
C VAL A 3 -2.00 11.92 16.32
N HIS A 4 -0.85 11.27 16.19
CA HIS A 4 -0.02 11.27 14.99
C HIS A 4 -0.28 9.98 14.19
N PHE A 5 -1.07 10.06 13.13
CA PHE A 5 -1.21 8.96 12.18
C PHE A 5 0.05 8.86 11.33
N ILE A 6 0.67 7.70 11.31
CA ILE A 6 1.98 7.47 10.67
C ILE A 6 1.89 6.28 9.73
N GLY A 7 2.20 6.50 8.45
CA GLY A 7 2.45 5.41 7.50
C GLY A 7 3.76 4.71 7.84
N ALA A 8 3.67 3.46 8.26
CA ALA A 8 4.81 2.67 8.74
C ALA A 8 5.69 2.08 7.62
N GLY A 9 5.29 2.29 6.37
CA GLY A 9 5.96 1.65 5.23
C GLY A 9 5.47 0.23 4.97
N PRO A 10 6.02 -0.44 3.94
CA PRO A 10 5.52 -1.72 3.43
C PRO A 10 5.94 -2.94 4.28
N GLY A 11 6.98 -2.80 5.10
CA GLY A 11 7.51 -3.90 5.89
C GLY A 11 8.87 -3.59 6.52
N ALA A 12 9.92 -3.41 5.73
CA ALA A 12 11.25 -3.10 6.24
C ALA A 12 11.25 -1.81 7.06
N ALA A 13 11.86 -1.84 8.24
CA ALA A 13 11.84 -0.73 9.19
C ALA A 13 12.55 0.53 8.67
N ASP A 14 13.55 0.38 7.81
CA ASP A 14 14.30 1.47 7.16
C ASP A 14 13.49 2.19 6.06
N LEU A 15 12.33 1.65 5.67
CA LEU A 15 11.39 2.32 4.74
C LEU A 15 10.38 3.23 5.46
N ILE A 16 10.48 3.40 6.76
CA ILE A 16 9.74 4.44 7.47
C ILE A 16 10.31 5.81 7.13
N THR A 17 9.46 6.83 7.09
CA THR A 17 9.96 8.20 6.90
C THR A 17 10.69 8.70 8.15
N LEU A 18 11.68 9.57 7.97
CA LEU A 18 12.39 10.21 9.09
C LEU A 18 11.44 10.91 10.07
N ARG A 19 10.37 11.53 9.56
CA ARG A 19 9.32 12.15 10.37
C ARG A 19 8.57 11.10 11.18
N GLY A 20 8.17 9.99 10.56
CA GLY A 20 7.49 8.90 11.24
C GLY A 20 8.32 8.31 12.37
N LYS A 21 9.60 8.04 12.11
CA LYS A 21 10.56 7.57 13.13
C LYS A 21 10.65 8.54 14.29
N LYS A 22 10.87 9.84 14.02
CA LYS A 22 10.97 10.88 15.08
C LYS A 22 9.72 10.96 15.95
N LEU A 23 8.53 10.81 15.38
CA LEU A 23 7.29 10.80 16.13
C LEU A 23 7.17 9.53 17.01
N LEU A 24 7.62 8.37 16.52
CA LEU A 24 7.67 7.14 17.33
C LEU A 24 8.61 7.27 18.52
N GLU A 25 9.76 7.93 18.35
CA GLU A 25 10.73 8.18 19.42
C GLU A 25 10.18 9.13 20.51
N GLN A 26 9.23 9.99 20.16
CA GLN A 26 8.72 11.05 21.04
C GLN A 26 7.40 10.72 21.72
N CYS A 27 6.55 9.89 21.10
CA CYS A 27 5.22 9.61 21.64
C CYS A 27 5.26 8.60 22.79
N PRO A 28 4.65 8.93 23.95
CA PRO A 28 4.58 8.01 25.09
C PRO A 28 3.59 6.85 24.88
N VAL A 29 2.74 6.90 23.85
CA VAL A 29 1.81 5.82 23.48
C VAL A 29 1.97 5.49 22.01
N CYS A 30 2.05 4.21 21.66
CA CYS A 30 2.06 3.72 20.29
C CYS A 30 0.97 2.70 20.09
N LEU A 31 0.00 3.01 19.23
CA LEU A 31 -1.09 2.13 18.82
C LEU A 31 -0.79 1.56 17.42
N TYR A 32 -0.72 0.24 17.27
CA TYR A 32 -0.32 -0.43 16.03
C TYR A 32 -1.15 -1.69 15.75
N ALA A 33 -1.29 -2.09 14.49
CA ALA A 33 -1.96 -3.33 14.12
C ALA A 33 -0.93 -4.47 14.01
N GLY A 34 -0.78 -5.28 15.05
CA GLY A 34 0.27 -6.31 15.18
C GLY A 34 0.26 -7.39 14.09
N SER A 35 -0.85 -7.56 13.37
CA SER A 35 -0.95 -8.51 12.25
C SER A 35 -0.24 -8.05 10.96
N ILE A 36 0.05 -6.75 10.82
CA ILE A 36 0.57 -6.14 9.58
C ILE A 36 1.69 -5.11 9.81
N ILE A 37 2.05 -4.83 11.06
CA ILE A 37 3.18 -3.97 11.44
C ILE A 37 4.32 -4.85 11.93
N PRO A 38 5.51 -4.83 11.30
CA PRO A 38 6.68 -5.57 11.76
C PRO A 38 7.15 -5.08 13.13
N LYS A 39 7.53 -6.01 13.99
CA LYS A 39 8.06 -5.67 15.32
C LYS A 39 9.31 -4.79 15.29
N ASP A 40 10.10 -4.86 14.22
CA ASP A 40 11.31 -4.05 14.07
C ASP A 40 11.01 -2.55 14.00
N ILE A 41 9.85 -2.14 13.53
CA ILE A 41 9.41 -0.73 13.53
C ILE A 41 9.17 -0.25 14.97
N LEU A 42 8.67 -1.12 15.85
CA LEU A 42 8.42 -0.76 17.24
C LEU A 42 9.72 -0.51 18.04
N LYS A 43 10.87 -0.96 17.54
CA LYS A 43 12.18 -0.65 18.13
C LYS A 43 12.55 0.84 18.06
N PHE A 44 11.86 1.62 17.24
CA PHE A 44 12.01 3.08 17.21
C PHE A 44 11.24 3.79 18.34
N CYS A 45 10.34 3.10 19.03
CA CYS A 45 9.68 3.66 20.21
C CYS A 45 10.67 3.77 21.37
N SER A 46 10.49 4.76 22.23
CA SER A 46 11.25 4.87 23.48
C SER A 46 10.97 3.67 24.41
N PHE A 47 11.90 3.38 25.28
CA PHE A 47 11.81 2.23 26.21
C PHE A 47 10.55 2.25 27.09
N ASP A 48 10.10 3.42 27.49
CA ASP A 48 8.93 3.66 28.33
C ASP A 48 7.62 3.85 27.54
N THR A 49 7.66 3.74 26.20
CA THR A 49 6.46 3.86 25.37
C THR A 49 5.48 2.72 25.65
N GLN A 50 4.24 3.07 25.96
CA GLN A 50 3.14 2.11 26.07
C GLN A 50 2.77 1.60 24.67
N LEU A 51 3.03 0.33 24.38
CA LEU A 51 2.69 -0.33 23.12
C LEU A 51 1.30 -0.99 23.23
N ILE A 52 0.38 -0.62 22.34
CA ILE A 52 -0.99 -1.16 22.31
C ILE A 52 -1.24 -1.81 20.95
N ASP A 53 -1.46 -3.13 20.94
CA ASP A 53 -1.87 -3.84 19.73
C ASP A 53 -3.36 -3.63 19.46
N SER A 54 -3.68 -2.98 18.34
CA SER A 54 -5.05 -2.74 17.91
C SER A 54 -5.63 -3.86 17.03
N ALA A 55 -4.90 -4.92 16.74
CA ALA A 55 -5.41 -6.01 15.90
C ALA A 55 -6.67 -6.68 16.47
N PRO A 56 -6.82 -6.88 17.80
CA PRO A 56 -8.06 -7.40 18.40
C PRO A 56 -9.13 -6.34 18.67
N LEU A 57 -8.83 -5.05 18.51
CA LEU A 57 -9.73 -3.95 18.89
C LEU A 57 -10.70 -3.60 17.76
N ASN A 58 -11.94 -3.28 18.11
CA ASN A 58 -12.88 -2.63 17.23
C ASN A 58 -12.69 -1.09 17.25
N LEU A 59 -13.45 -0.37 16.42
CA LEU A 59 -13.29 1.08 16.28
C LEU A 59 -13.63 1.85 17.56
N ASP A 60 -14.62 1.39 18.34
CA ASP A 60 -15.00 2.03 19.61
C ASP A 60 -13.89 1.86 20.66
N GLN A 61 -13.29 0.68 20.74
CA GLN A 61 -12.15 0.42 21.61
C GLN A 61 -10.89 1.23 21.22
N ILE A 62 -10.67 1.44 19.92
CA ILE A 62 -9.61 2.33 19.44
C ILE A 62 -9.87 3.78 19.85
N GLU A 63 -11.13 4.24 19.74
CA GLU A 63 -11.57 5.56 20.20
C GLU A 63 -11.33 5.73 21.71
N ASP A 64 -11.67 4.72 22.52
CA ASP A 64 -11.44 4.71 23.97
C ASP A 64 -9.95 4.90 24.31
N GLU A 65 -9.03 4.26 23.59
CA GLU A 65 -7.59 4.44 23.80
C GLU A 65 -7.14 5.88 23.47
N PHE A 66 -7.69 6.50 22.43
CA PHE A 66 -7.43 7.92 22.13
C PHE A 66 -7.95 8.84 23.23
N VAL A 67 -9.17 8.60 23.73
CA VAL A 67 -9.77 9.39 24.81
C VAL A 67 -8.98 9.25 26.11
N LYS A 68 -8.57 8.04 26.50
CA LYS A 68 -7.72 7.79 27.67
C LYS A 68 -6.38 8.52 27.56
N ALA A 69 -5.72 8.45 26.40
CA ALA A 69 -4.47 9.16 26.17
C ALA A 69 -4.67 10.68 26.25
N ASN A 70 -5.78 11.21 25.71
CA ASN A 70 -6.11 12.63 25.80
C ASN A 70 -6.31 13.10 27.24
N GLN A 71 -7.05 12.34 28.05
CA GLN A 71 -7.24 12.64 29.48
C GLN A 71 -5.92 12.64 30.26
N ALA A 72 -4.97 11.79 29.86
CA ALA A 72 -3.64 11.72 30.43
C ALA A 72 -2.64 12.75 29.87
N GLY A 73 -3.05 13.57 28.87
CA GLY A 73 -2.15 14.52 28.20
C GLY A 73 -1.02 13.89 27.37
N LYS A 74 -1.16 12.61 26.96
CA LYS A 74 -0.14 11.83 26.28
C LYS A 74 -0.35 11.80 24.78
N ASP A 75 0.64 12.22 23.99
CA ASP A 75 0.62 12.08 22.53
C ASP A 75 0.63 10.61 22.09
N VAL A 76 -0.05 10.31 20.99
CA VAL A 76 -0.21 8.95 20.46
C VAL A 76 0.40 8.85 19.06
N ALA A 77 1.33 7.92 18.86
CA ALA A 77 1.73 7.45 17.54
C ALA A 77 0.77 6.34 17.08
N ARG A 78 -0.04 6.59 16.04
CA ARG A 78 -0.93 5.61 15.44
C ARG A 78 -0.33 5.08 14.16
N LEU A 79 0.22 3.86 14.18
CA LEU A 79 0.86 3.21 13.02
C LEU A 79 -0.17 2.54 12.11
N HIS A 80 -0.04 2.81 10.80
CA HIS A 80 -0.74 2.12 9.73
C HIS A 80 0.26 1.51 8.75
N SER A 81 0.00 0.30 8.26
CA SER A 81 0.85 -0.35 7.26
C SER A 81 0.84 0.42 5.94
N GLY A 82 1.97 0.50 5.28
CA GLY A 82 2.14 1.22 4.02
C GLY A 82 2.00 2.73 4.18
N ASP A 83 1.04 3.30 3.46
CA ASP A 83 0.68 4.72 3.46
C ASP A 83 -0.76 4.93 3.92
N LEU A 84 -1.06 6.12 4.44
CA LEU A 84 -2.38 6.46 4.99
C LEU A 84 -3.45 6.66 3.92
N SER A 85 -3.07 6.96 2.69
CA SER A 85 -4.00 7.35 1.62
C SER A 85 -4.69 6.16 0.93
N VAL A 86 -4.18 4.93 1.11
CA VAL A 86 -4.66 3.75 0.38
C VAL A 86 -5.09 2.63 1.34
N TYR A 87 -6.39 2.37 1.44
CA TYR A 87 -7.01 1.27 2.22
C TYR A 87 -6.59 1.20 3.69
N SER A 88 -6.31 2.33 4.32
CA SER A 88 -5.76 2.41 5.67
C SER A 88 -6.82 2.48 6.78
N ALA A 89 -8.08 2.69 6.45
CA ALA A 89 -9.16 2.90 7.43
C ALA A 89 -8.88 4.05 8.42
N VAL A 90 -8.19 5.10 7.95
CA VAL A 90 -7.84 6.26 8.77
C VAL A 90 -9.01 7.25 8.90
N ALA A 91 -9.82 7.37 7.86
CA ALA A 91 -10.90 8.38 7.81
C ALA A 91 -11.95 8.22 8.92
N GLU A 92 -12.33 6.99 9.25
CA GLU A 92 -13.25 6.74 10.36
C GLU A 92 -12.63 7.07 11.72
N GLN A 93 -11.35 6.84 11.93
CA GLN A 93 -10.64 7.21 13.15
C GLN A 93 -10.54 8.73 13.30
N ILE A 94 -10.25 9.44 12.19
CA ILE A 94 -10.24 10.91 12.18
C ILE A 94 -11.62 11.47 12.61
N ARG A 95 -12.73 10.97 12.03
CA ARG A 95 -14.08 11.40 12.44
C ARG A 95 -14.36 11.19 13.94
N ARG A 96 -13.78 10.13 14.54
CA ARG A 96 -13.90 9.88 15.98
C ARG A 96 -13.11 10.92 16.80
N LEU A 97 -11.89 11.26 16.38
CA LEU A 97 -11.10 12.31 17.04
C LEU A 97 -11.76 13.69 16.96
N GLU A 98 -12.35 14.01 15.81
CA GLU A 98 -13.07 15.28 15.60
C GLU A 98 -14.27 15.44 16.56
N LYS A 99 -15.01 14.37 16.86
CA LYS A 99 -16.08 14.37 17.86
C LYS A 99 -15.60 14.77 19.26
N HIS A 100 -14.39 14.41 19.59
CA HIS A 100 -13.77 14.70 20.90
C HIS A 100 -12.89 15.96 20.87
N ALA A 101 -12.85 16.69 19.75
CA ALA A 101 -11.95 17.83 19.53
C ALA A 101 -10.48 17.50 19.82
N ILE A 102 -10.06 16.25 19.53
CA ILE A 102 -8.69 15.80 19.72
C ILE A 102 -7.87 16.15 18.47
N PRO A 103 -6.78 16.94 18.60
CA PRO A 103 -5.89 17.28 17.48
C PRO A 103 -5.21 16.04 16.89
N TYR A 104 -5.00 16.07 15.57
CA TYR A 104 -4.28 15.01 14.88
C TYR A 104 -3.38 15.54 13.77
N THR A 105 -2.40 14.73 13.37
CA THR A 105 -1.54 14.97 12.21
C THR A 105 -1.43 13.71 11.36
N LEU A 106 -1.11 13.86 10.07
CA LEU A 106 -0.88 12.76 9.16
C LEU A 106 0.56 12.82 8.62
N THR A 107 1.27 11.70 8.73
CA THR A 107 2.61 11.53 8.17
C THR A 107 2.56 10.41 7.11
N PRO A 108 2.89 10.69 5.84
CA PRO A 108 2.85 9.69 4.79
C PRO A 108 3.86 8.58 5.03
N GLY A 109 3.61 7.42 4.42
CA GLY A 109 4.53 6.28 4.39
C GLY A 109 4.84 5.85 2.95
N VAL A 110 5.71 4.86 2.80
CA VAL A 110 5.97 4.23 1.50
C VAL A 110 4.88 3.18 1.25
N PRO A 111 4.04 3.33 0.23
CA PRO A 111 3.00 2.36 -0.06
C PRO A 111 3.59 1.07 -0.66
N ALA A 112 2.93 -0.06 -0.38
CA ALA A 112 3.41 -1.38 -0.79
C ALA A 112 3.61 -1.51 -2.31
N PHE A 113 2.78 -0.85 -3.14
CA PHE A 113 2.93 -0.93 -4.59
C PHE A 113 4.20 -0.24 -5.10
N ALA A 114 4.62 0.86 -4.49
CA ALA A 114 5.85 1.55 -4.86
C ALA A 114 7.08 0.72 -4.45
N ALA A 115 7.06 0.11 -3.28
CA ALA A 115 8.10 -0.81 -2.85
C ALA A 115 8.16 -2.06 -3.75
N ALA A 116 7.01 -2.64 -4.12
CA ALA A 116 6.94 -3.75 -5.07
C ALA A 116 7.58 -3.38 -6.42
N ALA A 117 7.25 -2.20 -6.96
CA ALA A 117 7.83 -1.69 -8.20
C ALA A 117 9.37 -1.59 -8.13
N ALA A 118 9.89 -1.07 -7.01
CA ALA A 118 11.33 -0.99 -6.77
C ALA A 118 11.99 -2.38 -6.74
N ILE A 119 11.40 -3.34 -6.02
CA ILE A 119 11.91 -4.72 -5.91
C ILE A 119 11.96 -5.42 -7.26
N ILE A 120 10.90 -5.30 -8.06
CA ILE A 120 10.87 -5.88 -9.42
C ILE A 120 11.61 -5.03 -10.45
N LYS A 121 12.19 -3.90 -10.06
CA LYS A 121 12.95 -2.97 -10.92
C LYS A 121 12.13 -2.50 -12.12
N LYS A 122 10.88 -2.07 -11.86
CA LYS A 122 9.95 -1.60 -12.90
C LYS A 122 9.43 -0.22 -12.57
N GLU A 123 9.44 0.65 -13.57
CA GLU A 123 8.58 1.82 -13.61
C GLU A 123 7.17 1.39 -14.03
N LEU A 124 6.16 1.90 -13.34
CA LEU A 124 4.77 1.52 -13.57
C LEU A 124 4.12 2.33 -14.69
N THR A 125 4.76 3.43 -15.09
CA THR A 125 4.33 4.34 -16.15
C THR A 125 5.40 4.42 -17.22
N ILE A 126 5.19 3.73 -18.34
CA ILE A 126 6.17 3.66 -19.44
C ILE A 126 5.60 4.38 -20.67
N PRO A 127 6.34 5.33 -21.28
CA PRO A 127 5.90 6.04 -22.48
C PRO A 127 5.40 5.08 -23.56
N THR A 128 4.28 5.41 -24.19
CA THR A 128 3.60 4.65 -25.26
C THR A 128 3.03 3.28 -24.85
N ILE A 129 3.32 2.78 -23.65
CA ILE A 129 2.88 1.46 -23.17
C ILE A 129 1.75 1.60 -22.14
N ALA A 130 2.01 2.32 -21.04
CA ALA A 130 1.01 2.63 -20.01
C ALA A 130 1.43 3.90 -19.27
N GLN A 131 0.58 4.91 -19.24
CA GLN A 131 0.86 6.20 -18.60
C GLN A 131 -0.03 6.45 -17.36
N SER A 132 -0.83 5.45 -16.99
CA SER A 132 -1.73 5.53 -15.84
C SER A 132 -1.60 4.30 -14.96
N ILE A 133 -1.80 4.51 -13.67
CA ILE A 133 -1.85 3.44 -12.66
C ILE A 133 -3.21 3.51 -11.99
N VAL A 134 -3.90 2.38 -11.93
CA VAL A 134 -5.14 2.24 -11.17
C VAL A 134 -4.87 1.41 -9.93
N LEU A 135 -5.02 2.01 -8.76
CA LEU A 135 -5.03 1.32 -7.48
C LEU A 135 -6.47 0.90 -7.19
N THR A 136 -6.73 -0.38 -7.14
CA THR A 136 -8.08 -0.90 -6.96
C THR A 136 -8.10 -2.14 -6.08
N ARG A 137 -9.30 -2.65 -5.81
CA ARG A 137 -9.58 -3.93 -5.18
C ARG A 137 -10.80 -4.56 -5.87
N ILE A 138 -11.23 -5.71 -5.41
CA ILE A 138 -12.51 -6.31 -5.82
C ILE A 138 -13.50 -6.29 -4.65
N SER A 139 -14.80 -6.41 -4.93
CA SER A 139 -15.81 -6.53 -3.88
C SER A 139 -15.48 -7.68 -2.92
N GLY A 140 -15.60 -7.43 -1.65
CA GLY A 140 -15.32 -8.41 -0.59
C GLY A 140 -16.35 -8.34 0.53
N ARG A 141 -16.16 -9.17 1.57
CA ARG A 141 -17.08 -9.23 2.72
C ARG A 141 -17.19 -7.90 3.46
N ALA A 142 -16.08 -7.15 3.57
CA ALA A 142 -16.04 -5.89 4.31
C ALA A 142 -16.74 -4.74 3.59
N SER A 143 -16.68 -4.69 2.26
CA SER A 143 -17.34 -3.65 1.48
C SER A 143 -17.46 -4.04 0.00
N VAL A 144 -18.54 -3.57 -0.62
CA VAL A 144 -18.80 -3.72 -2.04
C VAL A 144 -18.10 -2.60 -2.80
N MET A 145 -17.63 -2.87 -4.02
CA MET A 145 -17.12 -1.84 -4.93
C MET A 145 -18.29 -1.03 -5.52
N PRO A 146 -18.11 0.28 -5.74
CA PRO A 146 -19.04 1.06 -6.53
C PRO A 146 -19.25 0.43 -7.91
N GLU A 147 -20.47 0.53 -8.45
CA GLU A 147 -20.81 -0.15 -9.70
C GLU A 147 -19.93 0.27 -10.89
N LYS A 148 -19.56 1.54 -10.94
CA LYS A 148 -18.68 2.10 -11.98
C LYS A 148 -17.20 1.74 -11.81
N GLU A 149 -16.81 1.19 -10.66
CA GLU A 149 -15.43 0.81 -10.31
C GLU A 149 -15.21 -0.70 -10.44
N LYS A 150 -15.93 -1.36 -11.34
CA LYS A 150 -15.72 -2.77 -11.67
C LYS A 150 -14.34 -2.97 -12.30
N LEU A 151 -13.73 -4.11 -12.03
CA LEU A 151 -12.40 -4.46 -12.55
C LEU A 151 -12.34 -4.35 -14.08
N GLU A 152 -13.41 -4.75 -14.77
CA GLU A 152 -13.55 -4.69 -16.23
C GLU A 152 -13.51 -3.25 -16.74
N THR A 153 -14.11 -2.31 -16.03
CA THR A 153 -14.10 -0.88 -16.41
C THR A 153 -12.67 -0.35 -16.51
N TYR A 154 -11.84 -0.70 -15.55
CA TYR A 154 -10.43 -0.31 -15.55
C TYR A 154 -9.61 -1.14 -16.57
N ALA A 155 -9.92 -2.41 -16.73
CA ALA A 155 -9.23 -3.30 -17.66
C ALA A 155 -9.37 -2.86 -19.11
N GLN A 156 -10.51 -2.26 -19.51
CA GLN A 156 -10.73 -1.70 -20.84
C GLN A 156 -9.71 -0.62 -21.23
N THR A 157 -9.11 0.06 -20.25
CA THR A 157 -8.13 1.13 -20.50
C THR A 157 -6.74 0.61 -20.86
N GLY A 158 -6.43 -0.67 -20.61
CA GLY A 158 -5.10 -1.27 -20.81
C GLY A 158 -4.00 -0.72 -19.89
N THR A 159 -4.35 0.05 -18.88
CA THR A 159 -3.40 0.68 -17.93
C THR A 159 -2.74 -0.33 -17.00
N THR A 160 -1.77 0.12 -16.21
CA THR A 160 -1.22 -0.69 -15.12
C THR A 160 -2.23 -0.78 -13.98
N LEU A 161 -2.69 -2.00 -13.66
CA LEU A 161 -3.56 -2.27 -12.52
C LEU A 161 -2.77 -2.80 -11.32
N ILE A 162 -3.02 -2.21 -10.16
CA ILE A 162 -2.51 -2.67 -8.86
C ILE A 162 -3.71 -3.06 -8.01
N ILE A 163 -3.95 -4.36 -7.84
CA ILE A 163 -5.12 -4.88 -7.17
C ILE A 163 -4.74 -5.31 -5.76
N HIS A 164 -5.35 -4.64 -4.78
CA HIS A 164 -5.14 -4.86 -3.35
C HIS A 164 -6.15 -5.85 -2.77
N LEU A 165 -5.81 -6.48 -1.63
CA LEU A 165 -6.71 -7.26 -0.77
C LEU A 165 -7.46 -8.41 -1.49
N ALA A 166 -6.92 -8.93 -2.60
CA ALA A 166 -7.65 -9.78 -3.51
C ALA A 166 -6.96 -11.10 -3.88
N ILE A 167 -5.80 -11.41 -3.29
CA ILE A 167 -5.01 -12.59 -3.66
C ILE A 167 -5.78 -13.91 -3.52
N HIS A 168 -6.67 -14.01 -2.54
CA HIS A 168 -7.52 -15.19 -2.30
C HIS A 168 -8.56 -15.43 -3.42
N ARG A 169 -8.70 -14.50 -4.36
CA ARG A 169 -9.60 -14.58 -5.53
C ARG A 169 -8.82 -14.45 -6.85
N ILE A 170 -7.56 -14.83 -6.86
CA ILE A 170 -6.68 -14.67 -8.02
C ILE A 170 -7.23 -15.37 -9.28
N GLU A 171 -7.85 -16.53 -9.16
CA GLU A 171 -8.44 -17.27 -10.29
C GLU A 171 -9.54 -16.45 -10.96
N GLU A 172 -10.46 -15.91 -10.17
CA GLU A 172 -11.51 -15.02 -10.66
C GLU A 172 -10.93 -13.77 -11.35
N ILE A 173 -9.91 -13.15 -10.72
CA ILE A 173 -9.27 -11.95 -11.29
C ILE A 173 -8.64 -12.24 -12.65
N VAL A 174 -7.93 -13.36 -12.78
CA VAL A 174 -7.33 -13.78 -14.06
C VAL A 174 -8.41 -13.98 -15.12
N GLN A 175 -9.49 -14.71 -14.80
CA GLN A 175 -10.61 -14.95 -15.73
C GLN A 175 -11.25 -13.64 -16.21
N ARG A 176 -11.41 -12.67 -15.30
CA ARG A 176 -12.00 -11.36 -15.62
C ARG A 176 -11.09 -10.45 -16.42
N LEU A 177 -9.76 -10.60 -16.30
CA LEU A 177 -8.79 -9.75 -16.98
C LEU A 177 -8.36 -10.27 -18.36
N VAL A 178 -8.35 -11.59 -18.57
CA VAL A 178 -7.94 -12.20 -19.85
C VAL A 178 -8.66 -11.62 -21.07
N PRO A 179 -9.99 -11.36 -21.05
CA PRO A 179 -10.70 -10.80 -22.22
C PRO A 179 -10.20 -9.41 -22.66
N PHE A 180 -9.57 -8.65 -21.75
CA PHE A 180 -9.12 -7.27 -21.99
C PHE A 180 -7.61 -7.18 -22.24
N TYR A 181 -6.83 -7.88 -21.45
CA TYR A 181 -5.37 -7.84 -21.51
C TYR A 181 -4.75 -8.93 -22.37
N GLY A 182 -5.52 -10.02 -22.65
CA GLY A 182 -5.01 -11.21 -23.31
C GLY A 182 -4.18 -12.12 -22.40
N GLU A 183 -4.07 -13.39 -22.74
CA GLU A 183 -3.40 -14.43 -21.96
C GLU A 183 -1.90 -14.16 -21.72
N ASN A 184 -1.24 -13.50 -22.67
CA ASN A 184 0.18 -13.20 -22.62
C ASN A 184 0.52 -11.94 -21.81
N CYS A 185 -0.49 -11.22 -21.30
CA CYS A 185 -0.24 -10.02 -20.49
C CYS A 185 0.55 -10.36 -19.23
N PRO A 186 1.62 -9.61 -18.95
CA PRO A 186 2.44 -9.80 -17.77
C PRO A 186 1.66 -9.50 -16.48
N ILE A 187 1.88 -10.36 -15.48
CA ILE A 187 1.35 -10.23 -14.13
C ILE A 187 2.44 -10.54 -13.11
N VAL A 188 2.44 -9.78 -12.03
CA VAL A 188 3.32 -9.97 -10.88
C VAL A 188 2.49 -10.08 -9.61
N ILE A 189 2.77 -11.09 -8.80
CA ILE A 189 2.27 -11.20 -7.44
C ILE A 189 3.41 -10.86 -6.49
N ALA A 190 3.23 -9.81 -5.70
CA ALA A 190 4.21 -9.35 -4.72
C ALA A 190 3.64 -9.51 -3.31
N ALA A 191 4.10 -10.52 -2.60
CA ALA A 191 3.64 -10.85 -1.25
C ALA A 191 4.69 -10.47 -0.21
N HIS A 192 4.24 -9.94 0.94
CA HIS A 192 5.08 -9.52 2.06
C HIS A 192 6.25 -8.63 1.59
N VAL A 193 5.94 -7.66 0.74
CA VAL A 193 6.93 -6.75 0.13
C VAL A 193 7.80 -6.11 1.20
N SER A 194 9.12 -6.22 1.04
CA SER A 194 10.17 -5.77 1.97
C SER A 194 10.22 -6.49 3.34
N TRP A 195 9.41 -7.50 3.56
CA TRP A 195 9.52 -8.35 4.75
C TRP A 195 10.57 -9.45 4.55
N PRO A 196 11.11 -10.08 5.64
CA PRO A 196 12.06 -11.19 5.51
C PRO A 196 11.55 -12.40 4.71
N ASN A 197 10.23 -12.59 4.68
CA ASN A 197 9.54 -13.66 3.95
C ASN A 197 8.90 -13.17 2.64
N GLU A 198 9.45 -12.12 2.03
CA GLU A 198 9.04 -11.61 0.73
C GLU A 198 9.00 -12.70 -0.34
N LYS A 199 7.94 -12.67 -1.16
CA LYS A 199 7.80 -13.56 -2.31
C LYS A 199 7.33 -12.79 -3.53
N ILE A 200 8.07 -12.92 -4.63
CA ILE A 200 7.72 -12.34 -5.93
C ILE A 200 7.48 -13.46 -6.92
N ILE A 201 6.26 -13.56 -7.46
CA ILE A 201 5.93 -14.51 -8.52
C ILE A 201 5.59 -13.74 -9.79
N GLN A 202 6.33 -13.98 -10.85
CA GLN A 202 6.13 -13.33 -12.15
C GLN A 202 5.66 -14.35 -13.20
N GLY A 203 4.76 -13.92 -14.08
CA GLY A 203 4.23 -14.73 -15.15
C GLY A 203 3.40 -13.93 -16.15
N THR A 204 2.57 -14.63 -16.88
CA THR A 204 1.49 -14.07 -17.69
C THR A 204 0.14 -14.50 -17.10
N LEU A 205 -0.95 -13.88 -17.54
CA LEU A 205 -2.29 -14.27 -17.10
C LEU A 205 -2.55 -15.77 -17.34
N ALA A 206 -2.00 -16.36 -18.44
CA ALA A 206 -2.10 -17.80 -18.71
C ALA A 206 -1.31 -18.68 -17.74
N THR A 207 -0.19 -18.18 -17.19
CA THR A 207 0.76 -19.03 -16.44
C THR A 207 0.77 -18.82 -14.93
N ILE A 208 0.20 -17.72 -14.47
CA ILE A 208 0.33 -17.30 -13.07
C ILE A 208 -0.34 -18.25 -12.08
N LEU A 209 -1.50 -18.81 -12.42
CA LEU A 209 -2.22 -19.72 -11.53
C LEU A 209 -1.41 -20.98 -11.23
N LYS A 210 -0.77 -21.58 -12.25
CA LYS A 210 0.11 -22.74 -12.06
C LYS A 210 1.27 -22.41 -11.10
N LYS A 211 1.85 -21.19 -11.22
CA LYS A 211 2.98 -20.76 -10.38
C LYS A 211 2.55 -20.51 -8.92
N ILE A 212 1.37 -19.93 -8.70
CA ILE A 212 0.83 -19.69 -7.37
C ILE A 212 0.46 -21.00 -6.69
N ASN A 213 -0.12 -21.96 -7.42
CA ASN A 213 -0.45 -23.27 -6.86
C ASN A 213 0.78 -24.05 -6.38
N ALA A 214 1.93 -23.85 -7.05
CA ALA A 214 3.21 -24.40 -6.58
C ALA A 214 3.81 -23.65 -5.36
N ASN A 215 3.40 -22.39 -5.12
CA ASN A 215 3.88 -21.54 -4.05
C ASN A 215 2.72 -20.73 -3.44
N PRO A 216 1.82 -21.36 -2.67
CA PRO A 216 0.60 -20.72 -2.20
C PRO A 216 0.84 -19.45 -1.40
N ILE A 217 0.02 -18.42 -1.70
CA ILE A 217 0.00 -17.13 -1.01
C ILE A 217 -1.44 -16.89 -0.56
N GLN A 218 -1.64 -16.72 0.75
CA GLN A 218 -2.98 -16.61 1.33
C GLN A 218 -3.41 -15.15 1.56
N ARG A 219 -2.48 -14.25 1.88
CA ARG A 219 -2.75 -12.85 2.26
C ARG A 219 -1.54 -11.95 2.07
N THR A 220 -1.71 -10.64 2.31
CA THR A 220 -0.64 -9.62 2.30
C THR A 220 0.13 -9.63 0.97
N ALA A 221 -0.62 -9.59 -0.13
CA ALA A 221 -0.05 -9.59 -1.48
C ALA A 221 -0.76 -8.58 -2.38
N LEU A 222 0.01 -8.01 -3.29
CA LEU A 222 -0.45 -7.20 -4.41
C LEU A 222 -0.49 -8.03 -5.68
N ILE A 223 -1.49 -7.79 -6.52
CA ILE A 223 -1.58 -8.31 -7.88
C ILE A 223 -1.35 -7.13 -8.81
N MET A 224 -0.26 -7.16 -9.58
CA MET A 224 0.14 -6.09 -10.49
C MET A 224 0.02 -6.61 -11.93
N VAL A 225 -0.83 -6.00 -12.73
CA VAL A 225 -1.14 -6.45 -14.10
C VAL A 225 -0.96 -5.31 -15.08
N GLY A 226 -0.42 -5.62 -16.23
CA GLY A 226 -0.35 -4.69 -17.35
C GLY A 226 0.93 -4.80 -18.16
N PRO A 227 0.97 -4.23 -19.37
CA PRO A 227 2.10 -4.36 -20.28
C PRO A 227 3.39 -3.76 -19.72
N ALA A 228 3.33 -2.77 -18.83
CA ALA A 228 4.51 -2.19 -18.17
C ALA A 228 5.30 -3.21 -17.36
N MET A 229 4.65 -4.26 -16.82
CA MET A 229 5.31 -5.30 -16.03
C MET A 229 6.29 -6.15 -16.85
N GLY A 230 6.05 -6.32 -18.15
CA GLY A 230 6.85 -7.17 -19.04
C GLY A 230 7.78 -6.41 -19.98
N SER A 231 7.61 -5.11 -20.15
CA SER A 231 8.36 -4.33 -21.14
C SER A 231 9.87 -4.34 -20.86
N LYS A 232 10.65 -4.75 -21.86
CA LYS A 232 12.12 -4.67 -21.89
C LYS A 232 12.60 -3.60 -22.86
N ASN A 233 11.89 -3.41 -23.97
CA ASN A 233 12.20 -2.44 -25.01
C ASN A 233 11.02 -1.46 -25.11
N HIS A 234 11.23 -0.21 -24.79
CA HIS A 234 10.26 0.87 -24.89
C HIS A 234 10.92 2.12 -25.40
N MET A 235 10.11 3.02 -25.94
CA MET A 235 10.58 4.33 -26.39
C MET A 235 11.12 5.11 -25.19
N GLU A 236 12.32 5.69 -25.36
CA GLU A 236 12.89 6.57 -24.33
C GLU A 236 12.04 7.82 -24.16
N SER A 237 12.01 8.33 -22.94
CA SER A 237 11.33 9.59 -22.66
C SER A 237 12.00 10.73 -23.43
N ALA A 238 11.20 11.56 -24.08
CA ALA A 238 11.69 12.77 -24.73
C ALA A 238 12.44 13.72 -23.75
N LEU A 239 12.20 13.57 -22.45
CA LEU A 239 12.85 14.36 -21.40
C LEU A 239 14.38 14.33 -21.45
N TYR A 240 14.98 13.22 -21.90
CA TYR A 240 16.43 13.03 -22.02
C TYR A 240 16.92 13.14 -23.46
N ASN A 241 16.03 13.43 -24.42
CA ASN A 241 16.42 13.64 -25.81
C ASN A 241 17.28 14.89 -25.96
N VAL A 242 18.35 14.82 -26.77
CA VAL A 242 19.31 15.94 -27.00
C VAL A 242 18.60 17.19 -27.55
N ASN A 243 17.53 16.99 -28.32
CA ASN A 243 16.76 18.06 -28.94
C ASN A 243 15.61 18.58 -28.05
N TYR A 244 15.45 18.03 -26.83
CA TYR A 244 14.37 18.46 -25.92
C TYR A 244 14.70 19.81 -25.29
N GLN A 245 13.94 20.85 -25.64
CA GLN A 245 14.07 22.18 -25.05
C GLN A 245 13.42 22.20 -23.67
N ARG A 246 14.23 22.22 -22.63
CA ARG A 246 13.74 22.35 -21.24
C ARG A 246 13.35 23.82 -20.98
N ARG A 247 12.12 24.06 -20.52
CA ARG A 247 11.59 25.42 -20.23
C ARG A 247 12.41 26.21 -19.20
N PHE A 248 13.23 25.56 -18.38
CA PHE A 248 13.94 26.14 -17.23
C PHE A 248 15.47 25.97 -17.29
N LYS A 249 16.05 25.80 -18.50
CA LYS A 249 17.51 25.63 -18.63
C LYS A 249 18.30 26.94 -18.51
N ASN A 250 17.63 28.08 -18.34
CA ASN A 250 18.23 29.43 -18.31
C ASN A 250 17.80 30.22 -17.06
N GLN A 251 17.77 29.60 -15.89
CA GLN A 251 17.75 30.33 -14.61
C GLN A 251 18.96 29.95 -13.77
#